data_84abcd268712dffa2c278e10d4d2e7b6
#
_entry.id   84abcd268712dffa2c278e10d4d2e7b6
#
_cell.length_a   1.000
_cell.length_b   1.000
_cell.length_c   1.000
_cell.angle_alpha   90.00
_cell.angle_beta   90.00
_cell.angle_gamma   90.00
#
_symmetry.space_group_name_H-M   'P 1'
#
loop_
_entity.id
_entity.type
_entity.pdbx_description
1 polymer ?
#
loop_
_entity_poly.entity_id
_entity_poly.type
_entity_poly.pdbx_seq_one_letter_code
_entity_poly.pdbx_strand_id
1 'polypeptide(L)'
;MSNYQSYLIIHNVSKDSNFGYLIRTANAMGSQIIMVGRKNFGKGGAVGQTRNTPVQHFLALQDAAAHVKKLGCDIVGIEIMPESNPIGSLPFTRSTAFMFGNEGEGLVKSQRKLCDSFVYVPQFGTAVSMNVNAATAIVLHRFAEWAGFQETARDGYQFRSGSR
;
A
#
# COMPACT_ATOMS: atom_id res chain seq x y z
N MET A 1 3.00 17.24 -13.16
CA MET A 1 3.43 16.10 -12.33
C MET A 1 2.82 16.24 -10.95
N SER A 2 2.36 15.15 -10.36
CA SER A 2 1.86 15.21 -8.98
C SER A 2 2.98 15.56 -8.00
N ASN A 3 2.70 16.45 -7.05
CA ASN A 3 3.60 16.77 -5.94
C ASN A 3 3.49 15.76 -4.79
N TYR A 4 2.56 14.82 -4.89
CA TYR A 4 2.30 13.82 -3.86
C TYR A 4 2.95 12.48 -4.22
N GLN A 5 3.27 11.72 -3.19
CA GLN A 5 3.80 10.36 -3.30
C GLN A 5 2.99 9.41 -2.43
N SER A 6 2.93 8.16 -2.82
CA SER A 6 2.38 7.09 -2.01
C SER A 6 3.42 6.01 -1.74
N TYR A 7 3.31 5.43 -0.56
CA TYR A 7 4.14 4.33 -0.10
C TYR A 7 3.24 3.20 0.38
N LEU A 8 3.66 1.97 0.15
CA LEU A 8 3.03 0.80 0.74
C LEU A 8 4.00 0.15 1.72
N ILE A 9 3.65 0.18 3.01
CA ILE A 9 4.40 -0.47 4.07
C ILE A 9 3.94 -1.92 4.16
N ILE A 10 4.80 -2.84 3.77
CA ILE A 10 4.55 -4.29 3.83
C ILE A 10 5.18 -4.85 5.10
N HIS A 11 4.32 -5.20 6.06
CA HIS A 11 4.68 -5.72 7.36
C HIS A 11 3.66 -6.77 7.79
N ASN A 12 4.13 -7.85 8.44
CA ASN A 12 3.29 -8.89 9.02
C ASN A 12 2.35 -9.61 8.02
N VAL A 13 2.83 -9.86 6.80
CA VAL A 13 2.11 -10.67 5.81
C VAL A 13 2.41 -12.14 6.02
N SER A 14 1.39 -12.95 6.26
CA SER A 14 1.55 -14.39 6.56
C SER A 14 1.65 -15.25 5.31
N LYS A 15 1.01 -14.85 4.20
CA LYS A 15 1.00 -15.63 2.95
C LYS A 15 1.94 -15.05 1.91
N ASP A 16 2.90 -15.86 1.44
CA ASP A 16 3.86 -15.45 0.41
C ASP A 16 3.18 -15.05 -0.91
N SER A 17 2.04 -15.67 -1.25
CA SER A 17 1.26 -15.28 -2.42
C SER A 17 0.73 -13.85 -2.35
N ASN A 18 0.21 -13.42 -1.20
CA ASN A 18 -0.26 -12.04 -1.01
C ASN A 18 0.88 -11.03 -1.15
N PHE A 19 2.06 -11.40 -0.70
CA PHE A 19 3.25 -10.57 -0.79
C PHE A 19 3.60 -10.20 -2.24
N GLY A 20 3.68 -11.18 -3.14
CA GLY A 20 3.95 -10.94 -4.56
C GLY A 20 2.88 -10.08 -5.24
N TYR A 21 1.61 -10.30 -4.89
CA TYR A 21 0.50 -9.50 -5.39
C TYR A 21 0.56 -8.05 -4.87
N LEU A 22 0.91 -7.83 -3.62
CA LEU A 22 1.03 -6.48 -3.05
C LEU A 22 2.13 -5.67 -3.72
N ILE A 23 3.28 -6.28 -4.00
CA ILE A 23 4.36 -5.63 -4.74
C ILE A 23 3.89 -5.24 -6.15
N ARG A 24 3.23 -6.17 -6.85
CA ARG A 24 2.71 -5.91 -8.19
C ARG A 24 1.65 -4.80 -8.18
N THR A 25 0.76 -4.83 -7.20
CA THR A 25 -0.28 -3.80 -7.00
C THR A 25 0.34 -2.43 -6.74
N ALA A 26 1.28 -2.33 -5.81
CA ALA A 26 1.96 -1.08 -5.50
C ALA A 26 2.65 -0.50 -6.75
N ASN A 27 3.36 -1.35 -7.49
CA ASN A 27 4.02 -0.95 -8.72
C ASN A 27 3.03 -0.44 -9.78
N ALA A 28 1.93 -1.16 -10.00
CA ALA A 28 0.88 -0.76 -10.95
C ALA A 28 0.23 0.58 -10.59
N MET A 29 0.12 0.89 -9.29
CA MET A 29 -0.48 2.13 -8.78
C MET A 29 0.53 3.26 -8.56
N GLY A 30 1.80 3.07 -8.94
CA GLY A 30 2.85 4.08 -8.80
C GLY A 30 3.29 4.33 -7.35
N SER A 31 3.02 3.39 -6.44
CA SER A 31 3.43 3.46 -5.04
C SER A 31 4.83 2.87 -4.84
N GLN A 32 5.62 3.53 -4.01
CA GLN A 32 6.91 3.01 -3.56
C GLN A 32 6.69 1.95 -2.47
N ILE A 33 7.64 1.02 -2.34
CA ILE A 33 7.52 -0.10 -1.42
C ILE A 33 8.48 0.07 -0.26
N ILE A 34 7.94 -0.04 0.95
CA ILE A 34 8.69 -0.11 2.19
C ILE A 34 8.45 -1.47 2.82
N MET A 35 9.51 -2.23 2.96
CA MET A 35 9.47 -3.57 3.49
C MET A 35 10.02 -3.62 4.89
N VAL A 36 9.32 -4.31 5.80
CA VAL A 36 9.73 -4.42 7.19
C VAL A 36 9.97 -5.87 7.57
N GLY A 37 11.13 -6.14 8.13
CA GLY A 37 11.50 -7.41 8.75
C GLY A 37 12.00 -8.50 7.81
N ARG A 38 11.44 -8.64 6.62
CA ARG A 38 11.83 -9.67 5.63
C ARG A 38 12.88 -9.17 4.66
N LYS A 39 14.01 -9.88 4.56
CA LYS A 39 15.05 -9.61 3.54
C LYS A 39 14.96 -10.52 2.31
N ASN A 40 14.39 -11.71 2.46
CA ASN A 40 14.34 -12.72 1.39
C ASN A 40 12.89 -12.96 0.98
N PHE A 41 12.64 -12.74 -0.30
CA PHE A 41 11.40 -13.12 -0.96
C PHE A 41 11.53 -14.57 -1.43
N GLY A 42 10.57 -15.41 -1.09
CA GLY A 42 10.52 -16.76 -1.64
C GLY A 42 10.62 -16.73 -3.18
N LYS A 43 11.18 -17.76 -3.76
CA LYS A 43 11.47 -17.87 -5.21
C LYS A 43 10.23 -17.78 -6.14
N GLY A 44 9.05 -17.53 -5.59
CA GLY A 44 7.76 -17.80 -6.23
C GLY A 44 6.97 -16.63 -6.79
N GLY A 45 7.48 -15.43 -6.99
CA GLY A 45 6.57 -14.45 -7.61
C GLY A 45 7.00 -12.98 -7.69
N ALA A 46 7.95 -12.55 -6.90
CA ALA A 46 8.31 -11.12 -6.86
C ALA A 46 9.60 -10.77 -7.60
N VAL A 47 10.40 -11.75 -7.96
CA VAL A 47 11.79 -11.55 -8.48
C VAL A 47 11.84 -10.76 -9.79
N GLY A 48 10.82 -10.83 -10.63
CA GLY A 48 10.77 -10.05 -11.88
C GLY A 48 10.13 -8.66 -11.71
N GLN A 49 9.34 -8.46 -10.67
CA GLN A 49 8.54 -7.25 -10.44
C GLN A 49 9.29 -6.16 -9.67
N THR A 50 10.30 -6.54 -8.87
CA THR A 50 11.12 -5.61 -8.09
C THR A 50 12.24 -4.96 -8.88
N ARG A 51 12.54 -5.43 -10.11
CA ARG A 51 13.66 -4.91 -10.91
C ARG A 51 13.55 -3.42 -11.21
N ASN A 52 12.33 -2.90 -11.28
CA ASN A 52 12.07 -1.50 -11.63
C ASN A 52 11.38 -0.71 -10.52
N THR A 53 11.14 -1.30 -9.36
CA THR A 53 10.49 -0.62 -8.24
C THR A 53 11.47 -0.51 -7.08
N PRO A 54 11.84 0.70 -6.66
CA PRO A 54 12.66 0.89 -5.49
C PRO A 54 11.98 0.29 -4.26
N VAL A 55 12.66 -0.62 -3.59
CA VAL A 55 12.21 -1.23 -2.34
C VAL A 55 13.16 -0.81 -1.23
N GLN A 56 12.65 -0.13 -0.24
CA GLN A 56 13.39 0.23 0.96
C GLN A 56 13.13 -0.80 2.05
N HIS A 57 14.18 -1.22 2.74
CA HIS A 57 14.12 -2.23 3.78
C HIS A 57 14.40 -1.63 5.16
N PHE A 58 13.56 -1.99 6.12
CA PHE A 58 13.75 -1.67 7.54
C PHE A 58 13.62 -2.95 8.37
N LEU A 59 14.40 -3.06 9.43
CA LEU A 59 14.31 -4.19 10.35
C LEU A 59 13.13 -4.05 11.30
N ALA A 60 12.84 -2.81 11.73
CA ALA A 60 11.75 -2.52 12.65
C ALA A 60 10.69 -1.61 11.99
N LEU A 61 9.43 -1.84 12.35
CA LEU A 61 8.31 -1.06 11.87
C LEU A 61 8.39 0.41 12.31
N GLN A 62 8.91 0.67 13.50
CA GLN A 62 9.11 2.03 14.04
C GLN A 62 10.08 2.84 13.17
N ASP A 63 11.14 2.21 12.67
CA ASP A 63 12.12 2.87 11.81
C ASP A 63 11.51 3.21 10.44
N ALA A 64 10.72 2.30 9.88
CA ALA A 64 9.97 2.54 8.66
C ALA A 64 8.98 3.69 8.83
N ALA A 65 8.24 3.70 9.94
CA ALA A 65 7.30 4.78 10.28
C ALA A 65 8.01 6.12 10.45
N ALA A 66 9.11 6.15 11.18
CA ALA A 66 9.92 7.36 11.35
C ALA A 66 10.45 7.89 10.01
N HIS A 67 10.87 7.00 9.13
CA HIS A 67 11.34 7.37 7.78
C HIS A 67 10.26 8.08 6.97
N VAL A 68 9.06 7.51 6.85
CA VAL A 68 7.99 8.13 6.06
C VAL A 68 7.47 9.42 6.68
N LYS A 69 7.46 9.52 8.00
CA LYS A 69 7.16 10.77 8.72
C LYS A 69 8.18 11.87 8.38
N LYS A 70 9.46 11.54 8.34
CA LYS A 70 10.53 12.47 7.95
C LYS A 70 10.37 12.94 6.50
N LEU A 71 9.77 12.12 5.63
CA LEU A 71 9.41 12.51 4.26
C LEU A 71 8.14 13.39 4.18
N GLY A 72 7.51 13.71 5.30
CA GLY A 72 6.30 14.52 5.36
C GLY A 72 5.02 13.74 5.03
N CYS A 73 5.05 12.42 5.13
CA CYS A 73 3.88 11.58 4.85
C CYS A 73 3.01 11.37 6.09
N ASP A 74 1.70 11.28 5.85
CA ASP A 74 0.80 10.65 6.82
C ASP A 74 0.90 9.12 6.70
N ILE A 75 0.70 8.42 7.80
CA ILE A 75 0.55 6.96 7.82
C ILE A 75 -0.92 6.63 7.98
N VAL A 76 -1.48 5.96 6.99
CA VAL A 76 -2.90 5.60 6.93
C VAL A 76 -3.05 4.09 7.00
N GLY A 77 -3.75 3.62 8.02
CA GLY A 77 -4.09 2.21 8.16
C GLY A 77 -5.29 1.83 7.28
N ILE A 78 -5.21 0.70 6.60
CA ILE A 78 -6.33 0.13 5.84
C ILE A 78 -6.99 -0.92 6.74
N GLU A 79 -8.11 -0.56 7.36
CA GLU A 79 -8.80 -1.43 8.34
C GLU A 79 -10.25 -1.00 8.54
N ILE A 80 -11.13 -1.95 8.81
CA ILE A 80 -12.53 -1.69 9.14
C ILE A 80 -12.63 -1.45 10.65
N MET A 81 -12.74 -0.20 11.05
CA MET A 81 -12.88 0.23 12.46
C MET A 81 -13.88 1.37 12.58
N PRO A 82 -14.45 1.61 13.78
CA PRO A 82 -15.40 2.71 13.98
C PRO A 82 -14.87 4.07 13.56
N GLU A 83 -13.58 4.33 13.78
CA GLU A 83 -12.89 5.57 13.43
C GLU A 83 -12.39 5.66 11.98
N SER A 84 -12.56 4.61 11.18
CA SER A 84 -12.10 4.60 9.80
C SER A 84 -13.01 5.40 8.88
N ASN A 85 -12.39 6.18 7.99
CA ASN A 85 -13.10 6.91 6.94
C ASN A 85 -13.36 6.01 5.71
N PRO A 86 -14.52 6.11 5.07
CA PRO A 86 -14.74 5.42 3.80
C PRO A 86 -13.80 5.99 2.73
N ILE A 87 -13.15 5.12 1.98
CA ILE A 87 -12.15 5.54 0.96
C ILE A 87 -12.74 6.49 -0.07
N GLY A 88 -14.05 6.41 -0.33
CA GLY A 88 -14.75 7.30 -1.25
C GLY A 88 -14.78 8.77 -0.84
N SER A 89 -14.58 9.08 0.45
CA SER A 89 -14.46 10.45 0.94
C SER A 89 -13.10 11.10 0.60
N LEU A 90 -12.13 10.34 0.08
CA LEU A 90 -10.79 10.78 -0.27
C LEU A 90 -10.12 11.59 0.86
N PRO A 91 -9.96 11.01 2.07
CA PRO A 91 -9.56 11.72 3.28
C PRO A 91 -8.04 11.96 3.31
N PHE A 92 -7.47 12.43 2.21
CA PHE A 92 -6.04 12.65 2.05
C PHE A 92 -5.72 14.14 2.03
N THR A 93 -4.59 14.53 2.59
CA THR A 93 -4.13 15.92 2.64
C THR A 93 -2.72 16.10 2.10
N ARG A 94 -1.95 15.02 2.02
CA ARG A 94 -0.54 15.04 1.60
C ARG A 94 -0.08 13.66 1.12
N SER A 95 1.21 13.53 0.80
CA SER A 95 1.84 12.22 0.55
C SER A 95 1.54 11.25 1.67
N THR A 96 1.25 10.01 1.33
CA THR A 96 0.70 9.04 2.29
C THR A 96 1.41 7.69 2.19
N ALA A 97 1.74 7.13 3.34
CA ALA A 97 2.19 5.76 3.48
C ALA A 97 1.02 4.90 4.01
N PHE A 98 0.64 3.90 3.24
CA PHE A 98 -0.44 2.99 3.59
C PHE A 98 0.10 1.75 4.30
N MET A 99 -0.60 1.34 5.34
CA MET A 99 -0.30 0.14 6.12
C MET A 99 -1.57 -0.71 6.24
N PHE A 100 -1.44 -2.00 6.01
CA PHE A 100 -2.53 -2.96 6.20
C PHE A 100 -2.14 -3.98 7.26
N GLY A 101 -3.13 -4.67 7.80
CA GLY A 101 -2.94 -5.69 8.81
C GLY A 101 -2.73 -7.09 8.25
N ASN A 102 -2.47 -8.03 9.15
CA ASN A 102 -2.45 -9.46 8.86
C ASN A 102 -3.83 -9.94 8.38
N GLU A 103 -3.85 -10.97 7.53
CA GLU A 103 -5.08 -11.49 6.93
C GLU A 103 -6.05 -12.09 7.98
N GLY A 104 -5.55 -12.53 9.13
CA GLY A 104 -6.36 -13.10 10.21
C GLY A 104 -6.69 -12.12 11.33
N GLU A 105 -5.74 -11.26 11.69
CA GLU A 105 -5.82 -10.42 12.90
C GLU A 105 -6.08 -8.94 12.59
N GLY A 106 -5.95 -8.55 11.32
CA GLY A 106 -6.00 -7.13 10.95
C GLY A 106 -4.78 -6.35 11.46
N LEU A 107 -4.95 -5.04 11.61
CA LEU A 107 -3.93 -4.16 12.18
C LEU A 107 -3.78 -4.40 13.67
N VAL A 108 -2.63 -4.91 14.10
CA VAL A 108 -2.33 -5.09 15.52
C VAL A 108 -2.05 -3.76 16.21
N LYS A 109 -2.14 -3.75 17.55
CA LYS A 109 -2.03 -2.52 18.36
C LYS A 109 -0.76 -1.70 18.07
N SER A 110 0.37 -2.36 17.84
CA SER A 110 1.65 -1.69 17.52
C SER A 110 1.60 -0.97 16.17
N GLN A 111 0.91 -1.53 15.19
CA GLN A 111 0.70 -0.91 13.88
C GLN A 111 -0.27 0.27 14.00
N ARG A 112 -1.41 0.08 14.69
CA ARG A 112 -2.42 1.15 14.87
C ARG A 112 -1.85 2.40 15.53
N LYS A 113 -0.96 2.25 16.51
CA LYS A 113 -0.31 3.37 17.21
C LYS A 113 0.56 4.24 16.30
N LEU A 114 1.01 3.72 15.18
CA LEU A 114 1.85 4.44 14.21
C LEU A 114 1.02 5.14 13.12
N CYS A 115 -0.26 4.78 12.98
CA CYS A 115 -1.15 5.40 12.01
C CYS A 115 -1.69 6.74 12.51
N ASP A 116 -1.78 7.70 11.61
CA ASP A 116 -2.42 9.01 11.86
C ASP A 116 -3.94 8.95 11.68
N SER A 117 -4.37 8.11 10.75
CA SER A 117 -5.78 7.89 10.43
C SER A 117 -5.99 6.52 9.79
N PHE A 118 -7.26 6.19 9.56
CA PHE A 118 -7.64 4.90 8.99
C PHE A 118 -8.66 5.08 7.88
N VAL A 119 -8.59 4.18 6.90
CA VAL A 119 -9.56 4.09 5.81
C VAL A 119 -10.07 2.67 5.65
N TYR A 120 -11.29 2.54 5.17
CA TYR A 120 -11.85 1.25 4.78
C TYR A 120 -12.50 1.33 3.41
N VAL A 121 -12.62 0.19 2.76
CA VAL A 121 -13.35 0.05 1.51
C VAL A 121 -14.77 -0.39 1.83
N PRO A 122 -15.80 0.44 1.55
CA PRO A 122 -17.20 0.04 1.72
C PRO A 122 -17.52 -1.22 0.92
N GLN A 123 -18.23 -2.14 1.54
CA GLN A 123 -18.69 -3.38 0.93
C GLN A 123 -20.21 -3.34 0.80
N PHE A 124 -20.72 -3.90 -0.28
CA PHE A 124 -22.16 -3.86 -0.62
C PHE A 124 -22.79 -5.26 -0.64
N GLY A 125 -22.01 -6.27 -0.34
CA GLY A 125 -22.43 -7.67 -0.24
C GLY A 125 -22.43 -8.18 1.20
N THR A 126 -22.46 -9.50 1.36
CA THR A 126 -22.59 -10.19 2.64
C THR A 126 -21.24 -10.69 3.20
N ALA A 127 -20.14 -10.52 2.47
CA ALA A 127 -18.82 -10.93 2.95
C ALA A 127 -18.37 -10.07 4.14
N VAL A 128 -17.75 -10.70 5.13
CA VAL A 128 -17.24 -10.02 6.34
C VAL A 128 -16.07 -9.10 6.01
N SER A 129 -15.20 -9.54 5.11
CA SER A 129 -14.03 -8.77 4.65
C SER A 129 -13.64 -9.21 3.23
N MET A 130 -12.84 -8.39 2.57
CA MET A 130 -12.22 -8.75 1.29
C MET A 130 -10.74 -9.09 1.49
N ASN A 131 -10.14 -9.72 0.48
CA ASN A 131 -8.72 -10.00 0.47
C ASN A 131 -7.91 -8.69 0.62
N VAL A 132 -6.85 -8.74 1.42
CA VAL A 132 -5.99 -7.58 1.73
C VAL A 132 -5.43 -6.91 0.46
N ASN A 133 -5.05 -7.70 -0.54
CA ASN A 133 -4.54 -7.16 -1.80
C ASN A 133 -5.63 -6.42 -2.59
N ALA A 134 -6.87 -6.93 -2.60
CA ALA A 134 -7.99 -6.25 -3.24
C ALA A 134 -8.30 -4.90 -2.57
N ALA A 135 -8.39 -4.88 -1.24
CA ALA A 135 -8.59 -3.64 -0.49
C ALA A 135 -7.46 -2.64 -0.73
N THR A 136 -6.22 -3.10 -0.70
CA THR A 136 -5.03 -2.27 -0.97
C THR A 136 -5.06 -1.70 -2.38
N ALA A 137 -5.42 -2.50 -3.39
CA ALA A 137 -5.51 -2.02 -4.78
C ALA A 137 -6.54 -0.88 -4.92
N ILE A 138 -7.69 -1.02 -4.31
CA ILE A 138 -8.74 0.02 -4.34
C ILE A 138 -8.25 1.29 -3.65
N VAL A 139 -7.64 1.17 -2.47
CA VAL A 139 -7.14 2.33 -1.72
C VAL A 139 -6.05 3.07 -2.48
N LEU A 140 -5.06 2.35 -3.02
CA LEU A 140 -3.98 2.97 -3.79
C LEU A 140 -4.47 3.60 -5.09
N HIS A 141 -5.44 3.00 -5.76
CA HIS A 141 -6.06 3.58 -6.95
C HIS A 141 -6.77 4.90 -6.62
N ARG A 142 -7.59 4.93 -5.56
CA ARG A 142 -8.29 6.14 -5.12
C ARG A 142 -7.32 7.24 -4.70
N PHE A 143 -6.22 6.88 -4.05
CA PHE A 143 -5.16 7.85 -3.75
C PHE A 143 -4.52 8.41 -5.02
N ALA A 144 -4.19 7.55 -5.99
CA ALA A 144 -3.59 7.98 -7.25
C ALA A 144 -4.48 8.96 -8.02
N GLU A 145 -5.80 8.73 -8.05
CA GLU A 145 -6.79 9.66 -8.62
C GLU A 145 -6.79 11.00 -7.87
N TRP A 146 -6.89 10.96 -6.54
CA TRP A 146 -6.86 12.17 -5.71
C TRP A 146 -5.56 12.96 -5.88
N ALA A 147 -4.44 12.27 -5.90
CA ALA A 147 -3.10 12.88 -6.06
C ALA A 147 -2.83 13.39 -7.48
N GLY A 148 -3.68 13.08 -8.45
CA GLY A 148 -3.49 13.47 -9.85
C GLY A 148 -2.31 12.76 -10.50
N PHE A 149 -2.09 11.48 -10.19
CA PHE A 149 -1.04 10.70 -10.86
C PHE A 149 -1.35 10.58 -12.34
N GLN A 150 -0.34 10.72 -13.17
CA GLN A 150 -0.49 10.56 -14.60
C GLN A 150 -0.66 9.07 -14.97
N GLU A 151 -1.69 8.76 -15.73
CA GLU A 151 -1.88 7.42 -16.27
C GLU A 151 -0.65 7.00 -17.11
N THR A 152 -0.20 5.78 -16.94
CA THR A 152 0.87 5.22 -17.77
C THR A 152 0.36 5.05 -19.21
N ALA A 153 1.12 5.50 -20.19
CA ALA A 153 0.75 5.38 -21.59
C ALA A 153 0.50 3.93 -22.00
N ARG A 154 -0.53 3.73 -22.79
CA ARG A 154 -0.88 2.42 -23.36
C ARG A 154 -0.19 2.19 -24.70
N ASP A 155 0.15 0.95 -24.96
CA ASP A 155 0.67 0.48 -26.23
C ASP A 155 -0.16 -0.73 -26.70
N GLY A 156 -1.15 -0.46 -27.54
CA GLY A 156 -2.14 -1.46 -27.93
C GLY A 156 -2.94 -1.97 -26.73
N TYR A 157 -2.78 -3.25 -26.40
CA TYR A 157 -3.49 -3.94 -25.33
C TYR A 157 -2.77 -3.92 -23.98
N GLN A 158 -1.64 -3.24 -23.87
CA GLN A 158 -0.83 -3.23 -22.66
C GLN A 158 -0.42 -1.81 -22.28
N PHE A 159 -0.16 -1.60 -20.99
CA PHE A 159 0.56 -0.41 -20.55
C PHE A 159 2.04 -0.55 -20.89
N ARG A 160 2.67 0.54 -21.33
CA ARG A 160 4.10 0.55 -21.58
C ARG A 160 4.86 0.21 -20.31
N SER A 161 5.75 -0.77 -20.36
CA SER A 161 6.74 -0.97 -19.32
C SER A 161 7.73 0.18 -19.39
N GLY A 162 7.46 1.28 -18.68
CA GLY A 162 8.28 2.47 -18.77
C GLY A 162 9.39 2.47 -17.74
N SER A 163 10.60 2.82 -18.18
CA SER A 163 11.54 3.57 -17.35
C SER A 163 10.94 4.95 -17.10
N ARG A 164 10.66 5.28 -15.84
CA ARG A 164 10.51 6.66 -15.38
C ARG A 164 11.86 7.24 -15.07
#